data_0e42670d0163e2e712c566a2b19ac8fd
#
_entry.id   0e42670d0163e2e712c566a2b19ac8fd
#
_cell.length_a   1.000
_cell.length_b   1.000
_cell.length_c   1.000
_cell.angle_alpha   90.00
_cell.angle_beta   90.00
_cell.angle_gamma   90.00
#
_symmetry.space_group_name_H-M   'P 1'
#
loop_
_entity.id
_entity.type
_entity.pdbx_description
1 polymer ?
#
loop_
_entity_poly.entity_id
_entity_poly.type
_entity_poly.pdbx_seq_one_letter_code
_entity_poly.pdbx_strand_id
1 'polypeptide(L)'
;MRAYAGDVSSNPAEIAREGLAAWRKGDFGTVEEILDRNVMWHATEPGEWDCHGRDEVMQTLRERYEQGFAKGDLQFRDGGEHAVIVVAHPSEIGGSDWPSEVATVMRFRNERVVSMQDYRTEAEALAAVEQK
;
A
#
# COMPACT_ATOMS: atom_id res chain seq x y z
N MET A 1 -5.44 24.01 5.65
CA MET A 1 -5.64 23.68 4.68
C MET A 1 -4.60 23.25 3.97
N ARG A 2 -4.52 22.62 3.58
CA ARG A 2 -3.57 22.30 2.95
C ARG A 2 -3.52 22.89 1.77
N ALA A 3 -3.61 23.56 1.59
CA ALA A 3 -3.67 24.12 0.64
C ALA A 3 -2.91 24.24 -0.30
N TYR A 4 -2.72 24.09 -0.14
CA TYR A 4 -2.27 24.13 -0.94
C TYR A 4 -2.03 23.77 -1.63
N ALA A 5 -1.99 23.82 -1.33
CA ALA A 5 -1.68 23.54 -1.87
C ALA A 5 -1.52 22.87 -2.58
N GLY A 6 -1.57 22.73 -2.67
CA GLY A 6 -1.48 22.17 -3.23
C GLY A 6 -1.06 21.66 -3.76
N ASP A 7 -1.17 21.69 -3.72
CA ASP A 7 -0.57 21.48 -4.24
C ASP A 7 0.29 20.67 -4.40
N VAL A 8 0.27 20.66 -4.55
CA VAL A 8 1.40 20.22 -4.65
C VAL A 8 1.61 18.93 -4.17
N SER A 9 1.20 18.62 -3.18
CA SER A 9 1.46 17.42 -2.60
C SER A 9 0.58 16.34 -3.00
N SER A 10 0.06 16.35 -4.15
CA SER A 10 -0.74 15.28 -4.65
C SER A 10 0.09 14.21 -5.32
N ASN A 11 1.37 14.26 -5.16
CA ASN A 11 2.30 13.27 -5.67
C ASN A 11 2.02 11.91 -5.04
N PRO A 12 1.82 10.83 -5.84
CA PRO A 12 1.52 9.52 -5.28
C PRO A 12 2.55 9.02 -4.26
N ALA A 13 3.83 9.29 -4.49
CA ALA A 13 4.85 8.82 -3.56
C ALA A 13 4.69 9.48 -2.19
N GLU A 14 4.36 10.77 -2.17
CA GLU A 14 4.16 11.46 -0.91
C GLU A 14 2.91 10.97 -0.20
N ILE A 15 1.84 10.74 -0.94
CA ILE A 15 0.62 10.23 -0.34
C ILE A 15 0.86 8.86 0.26
N ALA A 16 1.59 7.99 -0.46
CA ALA A 16 1.89 6.67 0.03
C ALA A 16 2.73 6.73 1.31
N ARG A 17 3.73 7.61 1.33
CA ARG A 17 4.57 7.73 2.52
C ARG A 17 3.80 8.25 3.71
N GLU A 18 2.93 9.23 3.49
CA GLU A 18 2.12 9.77 4.56
C GLU A 18 1.16 8.72 5.10
N GLY A 19 0.55 7.95 4.21
CA GLY A 19 -0.37 6.90 4.63
C GLY A 19 0.33 5.82 5.43
N LEU A 20 1.52 5.41 4.99
CA LEU A 20 2.24 4.37 5.71
C LEU A 20 2.81 4.88 7.02
N ALA A 21 3.22 6.16 7.08
CA ALA A 21 3.63 6.74 8.34
C ALA A 21 2.47 6.80 9.32
N ALA A 22 1.27 7.13 8.84
CA ALA A 22 0.08 7.15 9.69
C ALA A 22 -0.23 5.73 10.19
N TRP A 23 -0.12 4.74 9.31
CA TRP A 23 -0.36 3.36 9.69
C TRP A 23 0.60 2.93 10.80
N ARG A 24 1.87 3.30 10.69
CA ARG A 24 2.86 2.96 11.71
C ARG A 24 2.53 3.54 13.07
N LYS A 25 1.85 4.68 13.10
CA LYS A 25 1.46 5.33 14.34
C LYS A 25 0.11 4.84 14.85
N GLY A 26 -0.57 4.00 14.09
CA GLY A 26 -1.92 3.60 14.45
C GLY A 26 -2.98 4.65 14.16
N ASP A 27 -2.65 5.62 13.31
CA ASP A 27 -3.58 6.68 12.94
C ASP A 27 -4.42 6.20 11.76
N PHE A 28 -5.40 5.34 12.06
CA PHE A 28 -6.20 4.70 11.03
C PHE A 28 -7.14 5.66 10.33
N GLY A 29 -7.50 6.77 10.97
CA GLY A 29 -8.33 7.77 10.32
C GLY A 29 -7.65 8.38 9.10
N THR A 30 -6.37 8.73 9.24
CA THR A 30 -5.62 9.27 8.11
C THR A 30 -5.46 8.23 7.01
N VAL A 31 -5.20 6.98 7.39
CA VAL A 31 -5.09 5.90 6.40
C VAL A 31 -6.38 5.78 5.61
N GLU A 32 -7.51 5.79 6.33
CA GLU A 32 -8.79 5.65 5.68
C GLU A 32 -9.06 6.77 4.67
N GLU A 33 -8.61 7.98 4.98
CA GLU A 33 -8.86 9.13 4.10
C GLU A 33 -8.17 9.02 2.75
N ILE A 34 -7.03 8.31 2.67
CA ILE A 34 -6.34 8.20 1.40
C ILE A 34 -6.78 7.00 0.59
N LEU A 35 -7.67 6.17 1.13
CA LEU A 35 -8.18 5.02 0.39
C LEU A 35 -9.49 5.38 -0.27
N ASP A 36 -9.61 5.07 -1.56
CA ASP A 36 -10.87 5.23 -2.25
C ASP A 36 -11.90 4.28 -1.63
N ARG A 37 -13.17 4.67 -1.63
CA ARG A 37 -14.22 3.82 -1.08
C ARG A 37 -14.22 2.44 -1.70
N ASN A 38 -13.93 2.36 -2.99
CA ASN A 38 -13.98 1.11 -3.74
C ASN A 38 -12.62 0.50 -3.96
N VAL A 39 -11.63 0.86 -3.13
CA VAL A 39 -10.27 0.35 -3.30
C VAL A 39 -10.27 -1.17 -3.26
N MET A 40 -9.41 -1.76 -4.09
CA MET A 40 -9.25 -3.20 -4.15
C MET A 40 -7.81 -3.54 -3.75
N TRP A 41 -7.64 -4.64 -3.05
CA TRP A 41 -6.31 -5.12 -2.70
C TRP A 41 -6.24 -6.59 -3.10
N HIS A 42 -5.44 -6.88 -4.12
CA HIS A 42 -5.29 -8.23 -4.63
C HIS A 42 -4.02 -8.86 -4.09
N ALA A 43 -4.14 -10.05 -3.53
CA ALA A 43 -2.99 -10.82 -3.05
C ALA A 43 -2.19 -11.36 -4.24
N THR A 44 -1.02 -11.93 -3.93
CA THR A 44 -0.18 -12.51 -4.99
C THR A 44 -0.92 -13.58 -5.77
N GLU A 45 -1.83 -14.28 -5.11
CA GLU A 45 -2.70 -15.24 -5.78
C GLU A 45 -4.13 -14.84 -5.53
N PRO A 46 -4.97 -14.79 -6.56
CA PRO A 46 -6.35 -14.36 -6.39
C PRO A 46 -7.11 -15.33 -5.48
N GLY A 47 -8.08 -14.81 -4.77
CA GLY A 47 -8.92 -15.64 -3.97
C GLY A 47 -9.37 -14.99 -2.68
N GLU A 48 -9.42 -15.79 -1.63
CA GLU A 48 -10.03 -15.34 -0.38
C GLU A 48 -9.26 -14.25 0.33
N TRP A 49 -8.00 -14.04 -0.03
CA TRP A 49 -7.21 -12.99 0.63
C TRP A 49 -7.39 -11.63 -0.03
N ASP A 50 -8.12 -11.56 -1.15
CA ASP A 50 -8.40 -10.28 -1.78
C ASP A 50 -9.34 -9.45 -0.92
N CYS A 51 -9.11 -8.14 -0.88
CA CYS A 51 -9.99 -7.22 -0.17
C CYS A 51 -10.80 -6.42 -1.19
N HIS A 52 -12.09 -6.30 -0.93
CA HIS A 52 -13.01 -5.60 -1.80
C HIS A 52 -13.60 -4.42 -1.03
N GLY A 53 -13.13 -3.23 -1.34
CA GLY A 53 -13.63 -2.04 -0.69
C GLY A 53 -12.80 -1.61 0.50
N ARG A 54 -13.01 -0.36 0.87
CA ARG A 54 -12.18 0.28 1.90
C ARG A 54 -12.29 -0.40 3.25
N ASP A 55 -13.47 -0.86 3.60
CA ASP A 55 -13.65 -1.46 4.93
C ASP A 55 -12.83 -2.72 5.09
N GLU A 56 -12.81 -3.56 4.05
CA GLU A 56 -12.01 -4.79 4.12
C GLU A 56 -10.52 -4.48 4.15
N VAL A 57 -10.09 -3.50 3.36
CA VAL A 57 -8.69 -3.10 3.37
C VAL A 57 -8.30 -2.58 4.75
N MET A 58 -9.15 -1.75 5.35
CA MET A 58 -8.86 -1.21 6.67
C MET A 58 -8.78 -2.30 7.72
N GLN A 59 -9.67 -3.29 7.64
CA GLN A 59 -9.62 -4.39 8.58
C GLN A 59 -8.30 -5.15 8.49
N THR A 60 -7.85 -5.42 7.26
CA THR A 60 -6.57 -6.10 7.06
C THR A 60 -5.41 -5.27 7.60
N LEU A 61 -5.43 -3.97 7.34
CA LEU A 61 -4.36 -3.10 7.83
C LEU A 61 -4.31 -3.05 9.35
N ARG A 62 -5.47 -3.08 10.01
CA ARG A 62 -5.50 -3.12 11.47
C ARG A 62 -4.93 -4.43 11.99
N GLU A 63 -5.29 -5.54 11.34
CA GLU A 63 -4.76 -6.85 11.73
C GLU A 63 -3.24 -6.92 11.57
N ARG A 64 -2.74 -6.40 10.46
CA ARG A 64 -1.29 -6.38 10.23
C ARG A 64 -0.58 -5.49 11.24
N TYR A 65 -1.21 -4.38 11.61
CA TYR A 65 -0.66 -3.51 12.64
C TYR A 65 -0.53 -4.27 13.97
N GLU A 66 -1.58 -4.99 14.36
CA GLU A 66 -1.56 -5.73 15.60
C GLU A 66 -0.54 -6.85 15.59
N GLN A 67 -0.28 -7.41 14.43
CA GLN A 67 0.73 -8.46 14.27
C GLN A 67 2.14 -7.91 14.24
N GLY A 68 2.31 -6.60 14.24
CA GLY A 68 3.63 -5.99 14.29
C GLY A 68 4.21 -5.61 12.94
N PHE A 69 3.48 -5.86 11.84
CA PHE A 69 4.06 -5.63 10.52
C PHE A 69 4.29 -4.16 10.22
N ALA A 70 3.62 -3.25 10.92
CA ALA A 70 3.86 -1.84 10.71
C ALA A 70 5.24 -1.40 11.19
N LYS A 71 5.93 -2.24 11.97
CA LYS A 71 7.26 -1.91 12.47
C LYS A 71 8.37 -2.30 11.49
N GLY A 72 8.04 -3.03 10.45
CA GLY A 72 9.04 -3.47 9.50
C GLY A 72 9.51 -2.36 8.58
N ASP A 73 10.64 -2.61 7.91
CA ASP A 73 11.14 -1.69 6.90
C ASP A 73 10.27 -1.73 5.68
N LEU A 74 10.00 -0.57 5.12
CA LEU A 74 9.27 -0.45 3.86
C LEU A 74 10.10 0.41 2.94
N GLN A 75 10.27 -0.04 1.71
CA GLN A 75 10.99 0.69 0.69
C GLN A 75 10.02 1.11 -0.39
N PHE A 76 10.24 2.31 -0.92
CA PHE A 76 9.35 2.86 -1.93
C PHE A 76 10.08 2.97 -3.25
N ARG A 77 9.40 2.59 -4.32
CA ARG A 77 9.93 2.71 -5.67
C ARG A 77 8.92 3.45 -6.52
N ASP A 78 9.44 4.24 -7.45
CA ASP A 78 8.59 4.96 -8.39
C ASP A 78 7.92 3.95 -9.32
N GLY A 79 6.61 4.04 -9.47
CA GLY A 79 5.85 3.17 -10.36
C GLY A 79 5.24 3.90 -11.53
N GLY A 80 5.70 5.14 -11.79
CA GLY A 80 5.15 5.94 -12.87
C GLY A 80 4.32 7.07 -12.33
N GLU A 81 3.54 7.68 -13.21
CA GLU A 81 2.84 8.89 -12.88
C GLU A 81 1.76 8.70 -11.83
N HIS A 82 1.15 7.53 -11.81
CA HIS A 82 0.00 7.28 -10.94
C HIS A 82 0.17 6.05 -10.06
N ALA A 83 1.39 5.59 -9.88
CA ALA A 83 1.62 4.37 -9.11
C ALA A 83 2.88 4.46 -8.27
N VAL A 84 2.87 3.75 -7.16
CA VAL A 84 4.03 3.62 -6.27
C VAL A 84 4.16 2.14 -5.91
N ILE A 85 5.39 1.64 -5.89
CA ILE A 85 5.64 0.28 -5.45
C ILE A 85 6.19 0.33 -4.03
N VAL A 86 5.59 -0.45 -3.14
CA VAL A 86 6.04 -0.55 -1.76
C VAL A 86 6.60 -1.96 -1.55
N VAL A 87 7.85 -2.05 -1.16
CA VAL A 87 8.52 -3.34 -0.95
C VAL A 87 8.62 -3.60 0.54
N ALA A 88 8.13 -4.75 0.96
CA ALA A 88 8.15 -5.17 2.36
C ALA A 88 8.83 -6.53 2.47
N HIS A 89 9.25 -6.85 3.68
CA HIS A 89 9.90 -8.13 3.98
C HIS A 89 9.19 -8.78 5.17
N PRO A 90 8.00 -9.34 4.94
CA PRO A 90 7.18 -9.82 6.05
C PRO A 90 7.82 -10.89 6.92
N SER A 91 8.69 -11.75 6.34
CA SER A 91 9.30 -12.79 7.15
C SER A 91 10.22 -12.25 8.22
N GLU A 92 10.70 -11.01 8.09
CA GLU A 92 11.53 -10.40 9.13
C GLU A 92 10.73 -10.11 10.40
N ILE A 93 9.41 -9.99 10.27
CA ILE A 93 8.55 -9.76 11.41
C ILE A 93 7.82 -11.03 11.81
N GLY A 94 7.23 -11.73 10.85
CA GLY A 94 6.35 -12.86 11.11
C GLY A 94 7.00 -14.23 11.04
N GLY A 95 8.26 -14.29 10.62
CA GLY A 95 8.96 -15.57 10.56
C GLY A 95 8.76 -16.29 9.24
N SER A 96 9.22 -17.53 9.19
CA SER A 96 9.33 -18.27 7.94
C SER A 96 7.98 -18.63 7.30
N ASP A 97 6.88 -18.48 8.03
CA ASP A 97 5.57 -18.70 7.44
C ASP A 97 5.14 -17.56 6.54
N TRP A 98 5.89 -16.47 6.53
CA TRP A 98 5.57 -15.29 5.73
C TRP A 98 6.60 -15.14 4.61
N PRO A 99 6.19 -14.52 3.48
CA PRO A 99 7.13 -14.34 2.38
C PRO A 99 8.32 -13.49 2.77
N SER A 100 9.46 -13.76 2.16
CA SER A 100 10.65 -12.93 2.40
C SER A 100 10.52 -11.57 1.73
N GLU A 101 9.70 -11.46 0.70
CA GLU A 101 9.50 -10.20 0.01
C GLU A 101 8.09 -10.14 -0.54
N VAL A 102 7.47 -8.97 -0.44
CA VAL A 102 6.21 -8.67 -1.13
C VAL A 102 6.37 -7.26 -1.68
N ALA A 103 6.08 -7.09 -2.96
CA ALA A 103 6.09 -5.78 -3.59
C ALA A 103 4.66 -5.45 -3.99
N THR A 104 4.12 -4.37 -3.44
CA THR A 104 2.74 -3.98 -3.67
C THR A 104 2.70 -2.76 -4.57
N VAL A 105 1.99 -2.87 -5.68
CA VAL A 105 1.76 -1.73 -6.57
C VAL A 105 0.52 -1.02 -6.09
N MET A 106 0.68 0.23 -5.67
CA MET A 106 -0.43 1.08 -5.26
C MET A 106 -0.73 2.04 -6.40
N ARG A 107 -1.97 2.02 -6.89
CA ARG A 107 -2.37 2.91 -7.98
C ARG A 107 -3.31 3.97 -7.44
N PHE A 108 -3.13 5.20 -7.96
CA PHE A 108 -3.80 6.36 -7.43
C PHE A 108 -4.66 7.03 -8.49
N ARG A 109 -5.76 7.60 -8.05
CA ARG A 109 -6.59 8.47 -8.87
C ARG A 109 -7.22 9.50 -7.94
N ASN A 110 -7.16 10.78 -8.34
CA ASN A 110 -7.71 11.87 -7.53
C ASN A 110 -7.15 11.88 -6.12
N GLU A 111 -5.85 11.59 -6.01
CA GLU A 111 -5.14 11.63 -4.73
C GLU A 111 -5.56 10.55 -3.75
N ARG A 112 -6.18 9.47 -4.25
CA ARG A 112 -6.55 8.34 -3.42
C ARG A 112 -6.10 7.05 -4.03
N VAL A 113 -5.82 6.09 -3.18
CA VAL A 113 -5.45 4.75 -3.62
C VAL A 113 -6.70 4.06 -4.14
N VAL A 114 -6.70 3.66 -5.40
CA VAL A 114 -7.84 2.96 -5.97
C VAL A 114 -7.60 1.47 -6.11
N SER A 115 -6.34 1.03 -6.11
CA SER A 115 -6.07 -0.40 -6.14
C SER A 115 -4.68 -0.68 -5.59
N MET A 116 -4.52 -1.87 -5.03
CA MET A 116 -3.23 -2.39 -4.60
C MET A 116 -3.15 -3.82 -5.11
N GLN A 117 -1.98 -4.18 -5.63
CA GLN A 117 -1.74 -5.53 -6.13
C GLN A 117 -0.40 -6.00 -5.59
N ASP A 118 -0.42 -7.14 -4.90
CA ASP A 118 0.79 -7.74 -4.37
C ASP A 118 1.48 -8.59 -5.41
N TYR A 119 2.79 -8.48 -5.47
CA TYR A 119 3.65 -9.33 -6.30
C TYR A 119 4.70 -9.97 -5.41
N ARG A 120 5.24 -11.09 -5.86
CA ARG A 120 6.21 -11.84 -5.06
C ARG A 120 7.56 -11.17 -5.01
N THR A 121 7.89 -10.37 -6.02
CA THR A 121 9.19 -9.70 -6.08
C THR A 121 9.03 -8.30 -6.62
N GLU A 122 10.02 -7.48 -6.30
CA GLU A 122 10.07 -6.13 -6.84
C GLU A 122 10.14 -6.17 -8.37
N ALA A 123 10.87 -7.14 -8.93
CA ALA A 123 11.00 -7.24 -10.38
C ALA A 123 9.65 -7.47 -11.06
N GLU A 124 8.81 -8.33 -10.45
CA GLU A 124 7.47 -8.55 -10.99
C GLU A 124 6.62 -7.31 -10.92
N ALA A 125 6.71 -6.57 -9.82
CA ALA A 125 5.95 -5.34 -9.67
C ALA A 125 6.39 -4.29 -10.70
N LEU A 126 7.69 -4.17 -10.92
CA LEU A 126 8.20 -3.22 -11.89
C LEU A 126 7.71 -3.58 -13.30
N ALA A 127 7.74 -4.86 -13.64
CA ALA A 127 7.24 -5.30 -14.95
C ALA A 127 5.77 -4.96 -15.12
N ALA A 128 4.98 -5.10 -14.05
CA ALA A 128 3.55 -4.82 -14.14
C ALA A 128 3.27 -3.35 -14.40
N VAL A 129 4.02 -2.44 -13.77
CA VAL A 129 3.77 -1.01 -14.00
C VAL A 129 4.28 -0.55 -15.35
N GLU A 130 5.25 -1.25 -15.91
CA GLU A 130 5.76 -0.89 -17.24
C GLU A 130 4.85 -1.33 -18.36
N GLN A 131 3.95 -2.25 -18.07
CA GLN A 131 3.09 -2.78 -19.11
C GLN A 131 1.85 -1.96 -19.31
N LYS A 132 1.55 -0.98 -18.74
CA LYS A 132 0.40 -0.17 -18.93
C LYS A 132 -0.48 -0.51 -20.00
#